data_406d1ffbc6102c91760b9ef8ae754a47
#
_entry.id   406d1ffbc6102c91760b9ef8ae754a47
#
_cell.length_a   1.000
_cell.length_b   1.000
_cell.length_c   1.000
_cell.angle_alpha   90.00
_cell.angle_beta   90.00
_cell.angle_gamma   90.00
#
_symmetry.space_group_name_H-M   'P 1'
#
loop_
_entity.id
_entity.type
_entity.pdbx_description
1 polymer ?
#
loop_
_entity_poly.entity_id
_entity_poly.type
_entity_poly.pdbx_seq_one_letter_code
_entity_poly.pdbx_strand_id
1 'polypeptide(L)'
;MLLLTLCLALQACTQTPAPPSPLQHGQIGTAAELASQRGLTAPNTPRLRRDLVPAELVDLIPLAEKWGIGDDLLRSEMQERATDAEKQAMGDALKDRHARITAWLDSLPPGQSMSDEAAAFMYMQVSADEMGLMQQ
;
A
#
# COMPACT_ATOMS: atom_id res chain seq x y z
N MET A 1 3.76 -45.59 55.12
CA MET A 1 4.00 -45.62 53.65
C MET A 1 2.94 -44.74 53.01
N LEU A 2 3.31 -43.52 52.67
CA LEU A 2 2.38 -42.54 52.10
C LEU A 2 2.85 -42.27 50.64
N LEU A 3 2.08 -42.78 49.68
CA LEU A 3 2.32 -42.50 48.25
C LEU A 3 1.67 -41.16 47.90
N LEU A 4 2.55 -40.19 47.63
CA LEU A 4 2.14 -38.88 47.09
C LEU A 4 2.06 -38.95 45.57
N THR A 5 0.86 -38.98 45.02
CA THR A 5 0.61 -38.95 43.57
C THR A 5 0.64 -37.51 43.11
N LEU A 6 1.69 -37.12 42.40
CA LEU A 6 1.87 -35.79 41.81
C LEU A 6 1.10 -35.71 40.47
N CYS A 7 -0.07 -35.09 40.44
CA CYS A 7 -0.78 -34.76 39.21
C CYS A 7 -0.12 -33.56 38.53
N LEU A 8 0.60 -33.79 37.46
CA LEU A 8 1.09 -32.74 36.56
C LEU A 8 -0.03 -32.35 35.60
N ALA A 9 -0.72 -31.23 35.90
CA ALA A 9 -1.67 -30.62 34.99
C ALA A 9 -0.90 -29.84 33.89
N LEU A 10 -0.83 -30.37 32.66
CA LEU A 10 -0.44 -29.63 31.50
C LEU A 10 -1.54 -28.63 31.15
N GLN A 11 -1.34 -27.37 31.51
CA GLN A 11 -2.16 -26.27 30.98
C GLN A 11 -1.66 -25.94 29.58
N ALA A 12 -2.36 -26.42 28.56
CA ALA A 12 -2.19 -25.94 27.20
C ALA A 12 -2.71 -24.50 27.13
N CYS A 13 -1.78 -23.54 27.14
CA CYS A 13 -2.12 -22.15 26.81
C CYS A 13 -2.48 -22.08 25.34
N THR A 14 -3.77 -22.13 25.03
CA THR A 14 -4.28 -21.70 23.72
C THR A 14 -4.14 -20.18 23.67
N GLN A 15 -3.04 -19.69 23.11
CA GLN A 15 -2.88 -18.29 22.76
C GLN A 15 -3.86 -17.97 21.64
N THR A 16 -4.97 -17.37 21.98
CA THR A 16 -5.83 -16.70 21.01
C THR A 16 -5.02 -15.55 20.40
N PRO A 17 -4.83 -15.48 19.08
CA PRO A 17 -4.14 -14.35 18.46
C PRO A 17 -4.86 -13.07 18.87
N ALA A 18 -4.12 -12.12 19.42
CA ALA A 18 -4.65 -10.82 19.79
C ALA A 18 -5.24 -10.14 18.53
N PRO A 19 -6.41 -9.48 18.65
CA PRO A 19 -6.94 -8.70 17.55
C PRO A 19 -5.91 -7.64 17.13
N PRO A 20 -5.78 -7.33 15.83
CA PRO A 20 -4.87 -6.29 15.37
C PRO A 20 -5.21 -4.97 16.07
N SER A 21 -4.21 -4.33 16.64
CA SER A 21 -4.38 -3.04 17.30
C SER A 21 -4.91 -2.02 16.31
N PRO A 22 -5.90 -1.21 16.65
CA PRO A 22 -6.36 -0.14 15.77
C PRO A 22 -5.20 0.79 15.46
N LEU A 23 -5.09 1.22 14.19
CA LEU A 23 -4.06 2.13 13.74
C LEU A 23 -4.08 3.39 14.60
N GLN A 24 -2.92 3.76 15.14
CA GLN A 24 -2.80 4.98 15.91
C GLN A 24 -2.95 6.19 14.97
N HIS A 25 -3.55 7.27 15.47
CA HIS A 25 -3.67 8.53 14.73
C HIS A 25 -2.31 8.95 14.16
N GLY A 26 -2.23 9.13 12.84
CA GLY A 26 -1.00 9.50 12.13
C GLY A 26 -0.26 8.34 11.46
N GLN A 27 -0.69 7.09 11.61
CA GLN A 27 -0.16 5.97 10.85
C GLN A 27 -1.06 5.64 9.67
N ILE A 28 -0.50 5.72 8.46
CA ILE A 28 -1.21 5.26 7.26
C ILE A 28 -1.06 3.75 7.16
N GLY A 29 -2.19 3.05 7.15
CA GLY A 29 -2.23 1.64 6.82
C GLY A 29 -1.97 1.41 5.33
N THR A 30 -1.54 0.22 5.00
CA THR A 30 -1.55 -0.24 3.62
C THR A 30 -2.99 -0.43 3.11
N ALA A 31 -3.18 -0.49 1.78
CA ALA A 31 -4.50 -0.80 1.22
C ALA A 31 -5.08 -2.10 1.78
N ALA A 32 -4.23 -3.10 2.06
CA ALA A 32 -4.62 -4.37 2.67
C ALA A 32 -5.14 -4.20 4.10
N GLU A 33 -4.49 -3.37 4.91
CA GLU A 33 -4.91 -3.08 6.28
C GLU A 33 -6.23 -2.30 6.32
N LEU A 34 -6.39 -1.31 5.44
CA LEU A 34 -7.63 -0.54 5.29
C LEU A 34 -8.79 -1.43 4.84
N ALA A 35 -8.56 -2.30 3.85
CA ALA A 35 -9.55 -3.25 3.38
C ALA A 35 -9.96 -4.23 4.49
N SER A 36 -9.01 -4.72 5.29
CA SER A 36 -9.26 -5.61 6.42
C SER A 36 -10.13 -4.94 7.49
N GLN A 37 -9.88 -3.67 7.82
CA GLN A 37 -10.67 -2.90 8.79
C GLN A 37 -12.12 -2.70 8.34
N ARG A 38 -12.37 -2.68 7.04
CA ARG A 38 -13.71 -2.56 6.45
C ARG A 38 -14.42 -3.91 6.27
N GLY A 39 -13.75 -5.03 6.58
CA GLY A 39 -14.26 -6.36 6.29
C GLY A 39 -14.25 -6.68 4.79
N LEU A 40 -13.50 -5.93 4.01
CA LEU A 40 -13.28 -6.19 2.59
C LEU A 40 -12.13 -7.18 2.41
N THR A 41 -12.21 -8.00 1.38
CA THR A 41 -11.05 -8.80 0.99
C THR A 41 -9.98 -7.85 0.48
N ALA A 42 -8.82 -7.83 1.16
CA ALA A 42 -7.70 -7.03 0.69
C ALA A 42 -7.38 -7.38 -0.77
N PRO A 43 -7.27 -6.41 -1.67
CA PRO A 43 -6.75 -6.70 -2.99
C PRO A 43 -5.37 -7.33 -2.78
N ASN A 44 -5.16 -8.49 -3.39
CA ASN A 44 -3.84 -9.10 -3.45
C ASN A 44 -2.98 -8.20 -4.34
N THR A 45 -2.39 -7.16 -3.75
CA THR A 45 -1.50 -6.26 -4.47
C THR A 45 -0.19 -7.02 -4.67
N PRO A 46 0.08 -7.57 -5.86
CA PRO A 46 1.33 -8.26 -6.11
C PRO A 46 2.46 -7.24 -5.93
N ARG A 47 3.57 -7.71 -5.39
CA ARG A 47 4.78 -6.92 -5.34
C ARG A 47 5.19 -6.54 -6.76
N LEU A 48 5.37 -5.25 -7.02
CA LEU A 48 5.69 -4.77 -8.36
C LEU A 48 7.05 -5.30 -8.82
N ARG A 49 7.11 -5.75 -10.05
CA ARG A 49 8.30 -6.33 -10.66
C ARG A 49 9.19 -5.24 -11.22
N ARG A 50 10.43 -5.21 -10.73
CA ARG A 50 11.43 -4.19 -11.10
C ARG A 50 11.81 -4.23 -12.60
N ASP A 51 11.76 -5.41 -13.20
CA ASP A 51 12.11 -5.64 -14.61
C ASP A 51 11.04 -5.14 -15.60
N LEU A 52 9.85 -4.80 -15.13
CA LEU A 52 8.76 -4.21 -15.91
C LEU A 52 8.62 -2.69 -15.74
N VAL A 53 9.47 -2.09 -14.91
CA VAL A 53 9.50 -0.65 -14.70
C VAL A 53 10.77 -0.06 -15.31
N PRO A 54 10.70 1.08 -16.03
CA PRO A 54 11.89 1.76 -16.53
C PRO A 54 12.94 1.97 -15.44
N ALA A 55 14.21 1.76 -15.76
CA ALA A 55 15.31 1.77 -14.80
C ALA A 55 15.36 3.07 -13.96
N GLU A 56 15.03 4.20 -14.58
CA GLU A 56 15.00 5.52 -13.96
C GLU A 56 13.80 5.76 -13.01
N LEU A 57 12.82 4.85 -12.99
CA LEU A 57 11.62 4.92 -12.15
C LEU A 57 11.56 3.82 -11.08
N VAL A 58 12.52 2.91 -11.08
CA VAL A 58 12.54 1.74 -10.18
C VAL A 58 12.58 2.13 -8.70
N ASP A 59 13.21 3.25 -8.37
CA ASP A 59 13.26 3.81 -7.02
C ASP A 59 11.89 4.29 -6.50
N LEU A 60 10.93 4.54 -7.39
CA LEU A 60 9.57 4.92 -7.05
C LEU A 60 8.64 3.72 -6.81
N ILE A 61 9.08 2.49 -7.02
CA ILE A 61 8.25 1.28 -6.79
C ILE A 61 7.62 1.26 -5.38
N PRO A 62 8.35 1.50 -4.28
CA PRO A 62 7.73 1.51 -2.95
C PRO A 62 6.62 2.57 -2.81
N LEU A 63 6.76 3.69 -3.50
CA LEU A 63 5.77 4.76 -3.52
C LEU A 63 4.53 4.33 -4.33
N ALA A 64 4.73 3.71 -5.48
CA ALA A 64 3.66 3.17 -6.31
C ALA A 64 2.91 2.02 -5.62
N GLU A 65 3.60 1.13 -4.90
CA GLU A 65 2.98 0.09 -4.09
C GLU A 65 2.10 0.66 -2.95
N LYS A 66 2.48 1.81 -2.40
CA LYS A 66 1.72 2.48 -1.33
C LYS A 66 0.54 3.28 -1.87
N TRP A 67 0.74 4.10 -2.89
CA TRP A 67 -0.22 5.09 -3.37
C TRP A 67 -0.97 4.69 -4.64
N GLY A 68 -0.48 3.66 -5.35
CA GLY A 68 -1.06 3.16 -6.60
C GLY A 68 -2.31 2.30 -6.41
N ILE A 69 -3.29 2.82 -5.67
CA ILE A 69 -4.51 2.10 -5.31
C ILE A 69 -5.59 2.36 -6.35
N GLY A 70 -6.03 1.31 -7.04
CA GLY A 70 -7.09 1.40 -8.05
C GLY A 70 -8.49 1.51 -7.50
N ASP A 71 -8.74 1.06 -6.27
CA ASP A 71 -10.04 1.20 -5.60
C ASP A 71 -10.22 2.62 -5.07
N ASP A 72 -11.24 3.33 -5.54
CA ASP A 72 -11.47 4.75 -5.24
C ASP A 72 -11.73 5.00 -3.76
N LEU A 73 -12.46 4.10 -3.09
CA LEU A 73 -12.76 4.25 -1.66
C LEU A 73 -11.52 4.05 -0.80
N LEU A 74 -10.73 3.02 -1.08
CA LEU A 74 -9.47 2.77 -0.37
C LEU A 74 -8.47 3.88 -0.64
N ARG A 75 -8.40 4.40 -1.88
CA ARG A 75 -7.53 5.52 -2.24
C ARG A 75 -7.90 6.78 -1.47
N SER A 76 -9.18 7.17 -1.45
CA SER A 76 -9.67 8.31 -0.66
C SER A 76 -9.33 8.16 0.82
N GLU A 77 -9.58 7.00 1.40
CA GLU A 77 -9.30 6.75 2.81
C GLU A 77 -7.81 6.83 3.14
N MET A 78 -6.94 6.33 2.24
CA MET A 78 -5.48 6.51 2.38
C MET A 78 -5.09 7.98 2.37
N GLN A 79 -5.65 8.76 1.45
CA GLN A 79 -5.36 10.19 1.31
C GLN A 79 -5.82 11.00 2.53
N GLU A 80 -6.99 10.69 3.09
CA GLU A 80 -7.51 11.34 4.29
C GLU A 80 -6.65 11.07 5.53
N ARG A 81 -6.11 9.87 5.64
CA ARG A 81 -5.24 9.47 6.75
C ARG A 81 -3.79 9.91 6.59
N ALA A 82 -3.41 10.32 5.39
CA ALA A 82 -2.05 10.73 5.08
C ALA A 82 -1.64 11.97 5.88
N THR A 83 -0.47 11.91 6.51
CA THR A 83 0.14 13.07 7.15
C THR A 83 0.67 14.05 6.10
N ASP A 84 0.79 15.31 6.47
CA ASP A 84 1.37 16.34 5.59
C ASP A 84 2.80 15.98 5.15
N ALA A 85 3.58 15.36 6.05
CA ALA A 85 4.93 14.90 5.72
C ALA A 85 4.94 13.80 4.64
N GLU A 86 3.98 12.88 4.66
CA GLU A 86 3.87 11.82 3.64
C GLU A 86 3.39 12.38 2.31
N LYS A 87 2.46 13.32 2.33
CA LYS A 87 2.02 14.05 1.12
C LYS A 87 3.18 14.83 0.52
N GLN A 88 3.92 15.57 1.34
CA GLN A 88 5.09 16.32 0.91
C GLN A 88 6.15 15.40 0.29
N ALA A 89 6.48 14.29 0.95
CA ALA A 89 7.46 13.33 0.44
C ALA A 89 7.03 12.75 -0.92
N MET A 90 5.74 12.48 -1.12
CA MET A 90 5.20 12.06 -2.41
C MET A 90 5.33 13.14 -3.47
N GLY A 91 4.94 14.39 -3.16
CA GLY A 91 5.07 15.52 -4.07
C GLY A 91 6.50 15.75 -4.51
N ASP A 92 7.45 15.74 -3.57
CA ASP A 92 8.88 15.91 -3.84
C ASP A 92 9.44 14.79 -4.73
N ALA A 93 9.03 13.55 -4.48
CA ALA A 93 9.47 12.41 -5.29
C ALA A 93 8.92 12.44 -6.73
N LEU A 94 7.72 12.99 -6.93
CA LEU A 94 7.08 13.03 -8.24
C LEU A 94 7.41 14.28 -9.05
N LYS A 95 7.81 15.38 -8.43
CA LYS A 95 8.03 16.69 -9.05
C LYS A 95 8.82 16.62 -10.36
N ASP A 96 9.97 15.94 -10.35
CA ASP A 96 10.85 15.82 -11.51
C ASP A 96 10.65 14.50 -12.31
N ARG A 97 9.76 13.65 -11.85
CA ARG A 97 9.52 12.31 -12.42
C ARG A 97 8.19 12.17 -13.13
N HIS A 98 7.24 13.06 -12.83
CA HIS A 98 5.88 13.00 -13.40
C HIS A 98 5.87 12.90 -14.92
N ALA A 99 6.59 13.77 -15.62
CA ALA A 99 6.66 13.76 -17.08
C ALA A 99 7.24 12.44 -17.64
N ARG A 100 8.19 11.82 -16.93
CA ARG A 100 8.78 10.53 -17.33
C ARG A 100 7.81 9.38 -17.13
N ILE A 101 7.06 9.39 -16.02
CA ILE A 101 6.01 8.40 -15.79
C ILE A 101 4.95 8.50 -16.89
N THR A 102 4.47 9.71 -17.17
CA THR A 102 3.48 9.96 -18.23
C THR A 102 4.01 9.48 -19.60
N ALA A 103 5.24 9.85 -19.97
CA ALA A 103 5.83 9.39 -21.22
C ALA A 103 5.96 7.86 -21.31
N TRP A 104 6.29 7.20 -20.21
CA TRP A 104 6.31 5.74 -20.18
C TRP A 104 4.91 5.15 -20.36
N LEU A 105 3.91 5.64 -19.64
CA LEU A 105 2.53 5.16 -19.76
C LEU A 105 1.97 5.39 -21.17
N ASP A 106 2.26 6.53 -21.79
CA ASP A 106 1.86 6.87 -23.16
C ASP A 106 2.55 5.99 -24.21
N SER A 107 3.71 5.42 -23.89
CA SER A 107 4.43 4.52 -24.78
C SER A 107 3.87 3.09 -24.83
N LEU A 108 2.94 2.76 -23.91
CA LEU A 108 2.35 1.43 -23.86
C LEU A 108 1.43 1.21 -25.06
N PRO A 109 1.41 -0.03 -25.62
CA PRO A 109 0.60 -0.32 -26.80
C PRO A 109 -0.89 -0.10 -26.53
N PRO A 110 -1.60 0.63 -27.39
CA PRO A 110 -3.03 0.85 -27.22
C PRO A 110 -3.80 -0.46 -27.38
N GLY A 111 -4.88 -0.61 -26.59
CA GLY A 111 -5.78 -1.77 -26.66
C GLY A 111 -5.26 -3.04 -25.94
N GLN A 112 -4.11 -2.97 -25.28
CA GLN A 112 -3.63 -4.02 -24.38
C GLN A 112 -3.98 -3.71 -22.93
N SER A 113 -4.18 -4.77 -22.14
CA SER A 113 -4.32 -4.61 -20.68
C SER A 113 -3.04 -4.04 -20.10
N MET A 114 -3.17 -3.03 -19.26
CA MET A 114 -2.06 -2.43 -18.54
C MET A 114 -1.48 -3.46 -17.54
N SER A 115 -0.16 -3.50 -17.40
CA SER A 115 0.46 -4.32 -16.35
C SER A 115 0.16 -3.76 -14.97
N ASP A 116 0.32 -4.58 -13.92
CA ASP A 116 0.13 -4.15 -12.53
C ASP A 116 1.06 -2.98 -12.18
N GLU A 117 2.29 -2.99 -12.71
CA GLU A 117 3.27 -1.93 -12.52
C GLU A 117 2.81 -0.61 -13.15
N ALA A 118 2.40 -0.66 -14.40
CA ALA A 118 1.92 0.53 -15.11
C ALA A 118 0.65 1.08 -14.46
N ALA A 119 -0.27 0.21 -14.05
CA ALA A 119 -1.48 0.60 -13.33
C ALA A 119 -1.17 1.25 -11.98
N ALA A 120 -0.23 0.68 -11.20
CA ALA A 120 0.17 1.25 -9.92
C ALA A 120 0.79 2.65 -10.08
N PHE A 121 1.66 2.83 -11.07
CA PHE A 121 2.25 4.14 -11.36
C PHE A 121 1.20 5.16 -11.85
N MET A 122 0.24 4.74 -12.66
CA MET A 122 -0.88 5.58 -13.10
C MET A 122 -1.72 6.03 -11.88
N TYR A 123 -2.15 5.10 -11.03
CA TYR A 123 -2.95 5.43 -9.85
C TYR A 123 -2.17 6.22 -8.80
N MET A 124 -0.86 6.06 -8.70
CA MET A 124 -0.02 6.92 -7.87
C MET A 124 -0.07 8.38 -8.36
N GLN A 125 -0.02 8.62 -9.69
CA GLN A 125 -0.18 9.97 -10.23
C GLN A 125 -1.60 10.52 -9.99
N VAL A 126 -2.64 9.69 -10.14
CA VAL A 126 -4.02 10.07 -9.80
C VAL A 126 -4.12 10.48 -8.33
N SER A 127 -3.54 9.70 -7.41
CA SER A 127 -3.50 10.05 -5.99
C SER A 127 -2.81 11.38 -5.72
N ALA A 128 -1.71 11.67 -6.42
CA ALA A 128 -0.99 12.94 -6.28
C ALA A 128 -1.81 14.12 -6.80
N ASP A 129 -2.50 13.95 -7.92
CA ASP A 129 -3.35 14.99 -8.49
C ASP A 129 -4.58 15.27 -7.61
N GLU A 130 -5.25 14.25 -7.13
CA GLU A 130 -6.39 14.36 -6.20
C GLU A 130 -6.02 15.08 -4.90
N MET A 131 -4.79 14.92 -4.43
CA MET A 131 -4.26 15.64 -3.26
C MET A 131 -3.70 17.03 -3.60
N GLY A 132 -3.74 17.47 -4.86
CA GLY A 132 -3.23 18.77 -5.29
C GLY A 132 -1.70 18.90 -5.30
N LEU A 133 -0.97 17.79 -5.30
CA LEU A 133 0.50 17.78 -5.23
C LEU A 133 1.18 18.05 -6.58
N MET A 134 0.43 17.97 -7.68
CA MET A 134 0.97 18.08 -9.04
C MET A 134 0.91 19.50 -9.61
N GLN A 135 0.32 20.46 -8.92
CA GLN A 135 0.04 21.82 -9.40
C GLN A 135 1.10 22.86 -8.98
N GLN A 136 2.32 22.42 -8.66
CA GLN A 136 3.39 23.34 -8.23
C GLN A 136 4.39 23.60 -9.36
#